data_111b50d50b591aa5eb6ddf46848ea3ea
#
_entry.id   111b50d50b591aa5eb6ddf46848ea3ea
#
_cell.length_a   1.000
_cell.length_b   1.000
_cell.length_c   1.000
_cell.angle_alpha   90.00
_cell.angle_beta   90.00
_cell.angle_gamma   90.00
#
_symmetry.space_group_name_H-M   'P 1'
#
loop_
_entity.id
_entity.type
_entity.pdbx_description
1 polymer ?
#
loop_
_entity_poly.entity_id
_entity_poly.type
_entity_poly.pdbx_seq_one_letter_code
_entity_poly.pdbx_strand_id
1 'polypeptide(L)'
;MAAPYPLAMPYPDWLADVXDDXDYAWAXSGWNRAAAVEGXWFDHAKADRIVEQWPKIFRLTNDRFRGVPFRLVKWQEITVRLLVGWKKPIEVIDPATHEPSIEHVRVFRRLDLWIPRKNGKSEFLAALGVLFFVLEKVNGAEAYVFGRNEDQGRVPFGKMQDIIREAEGLMEDARGNERISLHDKSIFLRETTSLCQLLTGAPDGKHGRSPTVIVGDEIHEWKSRDLADTLRQGTGARLQPIELYASTAGRKQNRTGYEWFEESMAIMRGDLDDPTTLVVYFGIDEEDDWEDEAVWRKANPSLGLTPTLDYLRTEHKKAKGRPALEAVFQCYHLNRWVDQVSGWIPRSKWALCTADAKSWSRLWDKHEGRKAYLACDVSSTRDLTALVVVIPPDETCDEWVIIPLFWVPEATLDERAEQDRRIDWKRLVREGALRTTPGDSVDQSFVEQAIKDVFEQFDVQAFGFDPWNARKLAGDLQNGGMDAELQIEMRQGHQTLGGPTKEFERLVFAQKVEHGGHPVLAWMAGHCSIRFDVNLNYVPDKKNSLDKIDGIVATVMAIGLAMSVEVEQDAAIEVL
;
A
#
# COMPACT_ATOMS: atom_id res chain seq x y z
N MET A 1 -26.28 -12.83 -2.43
CA MET A 1 -26.07 -14.09 -3.19
C MET A 1 -26.48 -15.27 -2.31
N ALA A 2 -27.23 -16.24 -2.85
CA ALA A 2 -27.56 -17.46 -2.09
C ALA A 2 -26.27 -18.26 -1.89
N ALA A 3 -26.12 -18.86 -0.70
CA ALA A 3 -24.96 -19.71 -0.43
C ALA A 3 -24.91 -20.88 -1.45
N PRO A 4 -23.78 -21.13 -2.09
CA PRO A 4 -23.66 -22.17 -3.10
C PRO A 4 -23.78 -23.60 -2.55
N TYR A 5 -23.62 -23.74 -1.23
CA TYR A 5 -23.72 -25.04 -0.55
C TYR A 5 -25.09 -25.18 0.13
N PRO A 6 -25.77 -26.31 -0.05
CA PRO A 6 -27.00 -26.54 0.71
C PRO A 6 -26.71 -26.58 2.21
N LEU A 7 -27.66 -26.14 3.03
CA LEU A 7 -27.51 -26.16 4.48
C LEU A 7 -27.48 -27.61 4.98
N ALA A 8 -26.28 -28.08 5.30
CA ALA A 8 -26.08 -29.46 5.77
C ALA A 8 -26.34 -29.62 7.28
N MET A 9 -26.24 -28.50 8.03
CA MET A 9 -26.41 -28.48 9.49
C MET A 9 -27.00 -27.13 9.88
N PRO A 10 -28.00 -27.07 10.80
CA PRO A 10 -28.62 -25.80 11.17
C PRO A 10 -27.62 -24.84 11.80
N TYR A 11 -27.83 -23.56 11.59
CA TYR A 11 -27.01 -22.52 12.17
C TYR A 11 -27.25 -22.44 13.69
N PRO A 12 -26.19 -22.38 14.51
CA PRO A 12 -26.35 -22.06 15.92
C PRO A 12 -26.81 -20.59 16.09
N ASP A 13 -27.37 -20.27 17.25
CA ASP A 13 -27.98 -18.93 17.53
C ASP A 13 -27.00 -17.79 17.16
N TRP A 14 -25.73 -17.91 17.56
CA TRP A 14 -24.73 -16.85 17.33
C TRP A 14 -24.46 -16.59 15.82
N LEU A 15 -24.77 -17.55 14.95
CA LEU A 15 -24.62 -17.40 13.50
C LEU A 15 -26.00 -17.09 12.86
N ALA A 16 -27.07 -17.64 13.40
CA ALA A 16 -28.45 -17.33 12.95
C ALA A 16 -28.77 -15.84 13.11
N ASP A 17 -28.25 -15.19 14.13
CA ASP A 17 -28.40 -13.74 14.36
C ASP A 17 -27.91 -12.88 13.20
N VAL A 18 -27.04 -13.40 12.38
CA VAL A 18 -26.47 -12.70 11.21
C VAL A 18 -26.80 -13.33 9.85
N UNK A 19 -27.67 -14.13 9.82
CA UNK A 19 -27.96 -14.84 8.72
C UNK A 19 -28.39 -14.10 7.61
N ASP A 20 -29.23 -13.09 7.94
CA ASP A 20 -29.82 -12.23 6.91
C ASP A 20 -28.94 -11.00 6.58
N ASP A 21 -27.80 -10.84 7.23
CA ASP A 21 -26.90 -9.73 7.05
C ASP A 21 -25.87 -10.02 5.91
N UNK A 22 -25.99 -9.52 5.03
CA UNK A 22 -25.20 -9.64 3.94
C UNK A 22 -23.82 -9.50 4.17
N ASP A 23 -23.48 -8.57 5.05
CA ASP A 23 -22.08 -8.35 5.39
C ASP A 23 -21.43 -9.58 6.04
N TYR A 24 -22.21 -10.54 6.51
CA TYR A 24 -21.73 -11.78 7.11
C TYR A 24 -21.89 -13.00 6.17
N ALA A 25 -22.12 -12.80 4.89
CA ALA A 25 -22.24 -13.89 3.90
C ALA A 25 -21.02 -14.86 3.92
N TRP A 26 -19.85 -14.33 4.27
CA TRP A 26 -18.62 -15.15 4.43
C TRP A 26 -18.77 -16.17 5.57
N ALA A 27 -19.44 -15.85 6.63
CA ALA A 27 -19.67 -16.74 7.76
C ALA A 27 -20.64 -17.87 7.38
N UNK A 28 -21.52 -17.55 6.78
CA UNK A 28 -22.40 -18.39 6.28
C UNK A 28 -21.82 -19.31 5.34
N SER A 29 -21.07 -18.88 4.37
CA SER A 29 -20.29 -19.71 3.46
C SER A 29 -19.33 -20.65 4.21
N GLY A 30 -18.57 -20.11 5.15
CA GLY A 30 -17.63 -20.92 5.95
C GLY A 30 -18.32 -22.07 6.69
N TRP A 31 -19.46 -21.78 7.33
CA TRP A 31 -20.24 -22.81 8.02
C TRP A 31 -20.67 -23.93 7.06
N ASN A 32 -21.29 -23.56 5.94
CA ASN A 32 -21.85 -24.51 4.99
C ASN A 32 -20.77 -25.40 4.34
N ARG A 33 -19.61 -24.80 4.02
CA ARG A 33 -18.49 -25.56 3.46
C ARG A 33 -17.91 -26.56 4.48
N ALA A 34 -17.77 -26.14 5.73
CA ALA A 34 -17.30 -27.03 6.81
C ALA A 34 -18.33 -28.14 7.08
N ALA A 35 -19.62 -27.81 7.08
CA ALA A 35 -20.72 -28.77 7.31
C ALA A 35 -20.87 -29.78 6.17
N ALA A 36 -20.29 -29.55 4.99
CA ALA A 36 -20.29 -30.47 3.87
C ALA A 36 -19.14 -31.50 3.93
N VAL A 37 -18.16 -31.32 4.84
CA VAL A 37 -17.03 -32.24 5.00
C VAL A 37 -17.51 -33.54 5.65
N GLU A 38 -17.13 -34.68 5.08
CA GLU A 38 -17.51 -35.99 5.61
C GLU A 38 -17.04 -36.19 7.06
N GLY A 39 -17.96 -36.64 7.94
CA GLY A 39 -17.69 -36.82 9.37
C GLY A 39 -17.59 -35.55 10.20
N UNK A 40 -17.73 -34.25 9.79
CA UNK A 40 -17.70 -33.08 10.40
C UNK A 40 -18.57 -33.10 11.50
N TRP A 41 -18.26 -32.42 12.43
CA TRP A 41 -19.10 -32.03 13.58
C TRP A 41 -18.59 -30.71 14.16
N PHE A 42 -19.46 -30.01 14.85
CA PHE A 42 -19.10 -28.71 15.47
C PHE A 42 -19.00 -28.87 17.00
N ASP A 43 -17.85 -28.55 17.56
CA ASP A 43 -17.57 -28.64 19.00
C ASP A 43 -18.01 -27.33 19.69
N HIS A 44 -19.32 -27.24 19.99
CA HIS A 44 -19.92 -26.08 20.66
C HIS A 44 -19.21 -25.75 21.98
N ALA A 45 -18.95 -26.78 22.80
CA ALA A 45 -18.33 -26.61 24.12
C ALA A 45 -16.94 -26.00 24.03
N LYS A 46 -16.13 -26.40 23.05
CA LYS A 46 -14.79 -25.83 22.83
C LYS A 46 -14.91 -24.38 22.33
N ALA A 47 -15.78 -24.12 21.37
CA ALA A 47 -15.99 -22.78 20.80
C ALA A 47 -16.44 -21.80 21.88
N ASP A 48 -17.45 -22.17 22.68
CA ASP A 48 -17.97 -21.35 23.79
C ASP A 48 -16.88 -21.07 24.81
N ARG A 49 -16.17 -22.10 25.26
CA ARG A 49 -15.10 -21.96 26.26
C ARG A 49 -14.02 -20.98 25.78
N ILE A 50 -13.58 -21.06 24.52
CA ILE A 50 -12.53 -20.17 24.01
C ILE A 50 -13.04 -18.73 23.99
N VAL A 51 -14.26 -18.48 23.51
CA VAL A 51 -14.84 -17.15 23.45
C VAL A 51 -15.01 -16.57 24.87
N GLU A 52 -15.51 -17.35 25.83
CA GLU A 52 -15.69 -16.93 27.23
C GLU A 52 -14.35 -16.62 27.92
N GLN A 53 -13.32 -17.39 27.63
CA GLN A 53 -12.00 -17.19 28.23
C GLN A 53 -11.21 -16.07 27.55
N TRP A 54 -11.54 -15.71 26.32
CA TRP A 54 -10.81 -14.72 25.51
C TRP A 54 -10.52 -13.42 26.29
N PRO A 55 -11.53 -12.69 26.81
CA PRO A 55 -11.27 -11.44 27.54
C PRO A 55 -10.60 -11.63 28.90
N LYS A 56 -10.53 -12.87 29.41
CA LYS A 56 -9.81 -13.18 30.66
C LYS A 56 -8.32 -13.36 30.42
N ILE A 57 -7.96 -13.91 29.23
CA ILE A 57 -6.57 -14.19 28.84
C ILE A 57 -5.96 -13.01 28.11
N PHE A 58 -6.66 -12.49 27.09
CA PHE A 58 -6.10 -11.49 26.17
C PHE A 58 -6.43 -10.06 26.63
N ARG A 59 -5.39 -9.20 26.52
CA ARG A 59 -5.50 -7.76 26.75
C ARG A 59 -5.15 -7.03 25.48
N LEU A 60 -5.79 -5.90 25.23
CA LEU A 60 -5.43 -4.99 24.14
C LEU A 60 -4.09 -4.34 24.47
N THR A 61 -3.28 -4.08 23.45
CA THR A 61 -1.89 -3.64 23.63
C THR A 61 -1.63 -2.21 23.18
N ASN A 62 -2.61 -1.55 22.55
CA ASN A 62 -2.41 -0.25 21.92
C ASN A 62 -3.03 0.92 22.69
N ASP A 63 -2.24 2.01 22.81
CA ASP A 63 -2.71 3.35 23.19
C ASP A 63 -3.66 3.32 24.41
N ARG A 64 -4.77 4.04 24.33
CA ARG A 64 -5.79 4.17 25.38
C ARG A 64 -6.44 2.84 25.79
N PHE A 65 -6.26 1.80 24.97
CA PHE A 65 -6.83 0.48 25.25
C PHE A 65 -5.88 -0.49 25.94
N ARG A 66 -4.63 -0.11 26.16
CA ARG A 66 -3.62 -1.00 26.73
C ARG A 66 -4.05 -1.54 28.10
N GLY A 67 -4.01 -2.86 28.26
CA GLY A 67 -4.39 -3.55 29.49
C GLY A 67 -5.91 -3.83 29.62
N VAL A 68 -6.73 -3.24 28.73
CA VAL A 68 -8.18 -3.48 28.73
C VAL A 68 -8.46 -4.91 28.22
N PRO A 69 -9.37 -5.67 28.89
CA PRO A 69 -9.75 -6.99 28.37
C PRO A 69 -10.15 -6.96 26.89
N PHE A 70 -9.54 -7.82 26.10
CA PHE A 70 -9.84 -7.89 24.66
C PHE A 70 -11.18 -8.62 24.46
N ARG A 71 -12.26 -7.87 24.43
CA ARG A 71 -13.59 -8.41 24.12
C ARG A 71 -13.75 -8.52 22.61
N LEU A 72 -14.08 -9.72 22.15
CA LEU A 72 -14.30 -9.95 20.71
C LEU A 72 -15.55 -9.18 20.25
N VAL A 73 -15.42 -8.44 19.16
CA VAL A 73 -16.60 -7.92 18.45
C VAL A 73 -17.20 -9.05 17.60
N LYS A 74 -18.42 -8.86 17.11
CA LYS A 74 -19.22 -9.93 16.48
C LYS A 74 -18.46 -10.71 15.40
N TRP A 75 -17.80 -10.01 14.45
CA TRP A 75 -17.06 -10.68 13.39
C TRP A 75 -15.88 -11.51 13.91
N GLN A 76 -15.19 -11.01 14.95
CA GLN A 76 -14.07 -11.72 15.58
C GLN A 76 -14.55 -12.97 16.30
N GLU A 77 -15.66 -12.84 17.03
CA GLU A 77 -16.28 -13.96 17.74
C GLU A 77 -16.65 -15.08 16.76
N ILE A 78 -17.36 -14.74 15.68
CA ILE A 78 -17.76 -15.70 14.65
C ILE A 78 -16.51 -16.36 14.04
N THR A 79 -15.48 -15.57 13.72
CA THR A 79 -14.21 -16.11 13.17
C THR A 79 -13.57 -17.13 14.13
N VAL A 80 -13.46 -16.79 15.41
CA VAL A 80 -12.88 -17.69 16.42
C VAL A 80 -13.70 -18.98 16.50
N ARG A 81 -15.04 -18.86 16.63
CA ARG A 81 -15.94 -20.02 16.74
C ARG A 81 -15.78 -20.97 15.56
N LEU A 82 -15.77 -20.44 14.33
CA LEU A 82 -15.60 -21.24 13.10
C LEU A 82 -14.24 -21.95 13.08
N LEU A 83 -13.14 -21.23 13.38
CA LEU A 83 -11.79 -21.78 13.34
C LEU A 83 -11.60 -22.94 14.32
N VAL A 84 -12.14 -22.81 15.55
CA VAL A 84 -11.83 -23.78 16.60
C VAL A 84 -12.90 -24.88 16.75
N GLY A 85 -14.14 -24.60 16.34
CA GLY A 85 -15.28 -25.48 16.58
C GLY A 85 -15.41 -26.62 15.58
N TRP A 86 -15.14 -26.38 14.29
CA TRP A 86 -15.30 -27.40 13.26
C TRP A 86 -14.23 -28.47 13.32
N LYS A 87 -14.64 -29.73 13.44
CA LYS A 87 -13.79 -30.92 13.58
C LYS A 87 -14.14 -31.96 12.51
N LYS A 88 -13.14 -32.78 12.17
CA LYS A 88 -13.33 -33.98 11.36
C LYS A 88 -12.40 -35.10 11.85
N PRO A 89 -12.79 -36.37 11.66
CA PRO A 89 -11.89 -37.49 11.92
C PRO A 89 -10.86 -37.61 10.80
N ILE A 90 -9.64 -38.02 11.16
CA ILE A 90 -8.64 -38.50 10.20
C ILE A 90 -8.03 -39.78 10.73
N GLU A 91 -7.72 -40.72 9.84
CA GLU A 91 -6.97 -41.91 10.21
C GLU A 91 -5.47 -41.59 10.23
N VAL A 92 -4.81 -42.00 11.29
CA VAL A 92 -3.36 -41.87 11.44
C VAL A 92 -2.80 -43.20 11.92
N ILE A 93 -1.52 -43.43 11.71
CA ILE A 93 -0.86 -44.64 12.27
C ILE A 93 -0.24 -44.22 13.61
N ASP A 94 -0.64 -44.87 14.68
CA ASP A 94 -0.07 -44.67 16.00
C ASP A 94 1.42 -45.04 15.98
N PRO A 95 2.33 -44.10 16.27
CA PRO A 95 3.77 -44.40 16.16
C PRO A 95 4.29 -45.39 17.18
N ALA A 96 3.55 -45.68 18.28
CA ALA A 96 3.96 -46.62 19.31
C ALA A 96 3.49 -48.04 18.99
N THR A 97 2.30 -48.20 18.42
CA THR A 97 1.69 -49.50 18.14
C THR A 97 1.76 -49.93 16.69
N HIS A 98 1.99 -48.95 15.78
CA HIS A 98 1.90 -49.12 14.31
C HIS A 98 0.50 -49.53 13.80
N GLU A 99 -0.53 -49.31 14.62
CA GLU A 99 -1.93 -49.60 14.26
C GLU A 99 -2.68 -48.33 13.85
N PRO A 100 -3.69 -48.46 12.99
CA PRO A 100 -4.55 -47.30 12.66
C PRO A 100 -5.29 -46.79 13.89
N SER A 101 -5.34 -45.46 14.03
CA SER A 101 -6.12 -44.75 15.08
C SER A 101 -6.84 -43.58 14.45
N ILE A 102 -7.90 -43.10 15.10
CA ILE A 102 -8.66 -41.94 14.64
C ILE A 102 -8.32 -40.72 15.51
N GLU A 103 -7.85 -39.69 14.84
CA GLU A 103 -7.63 -38.40 15.47
C GLU A 103 -8.68 -37.39 15.01
N HIS A 104 -9.06 -36.46 15.88
CA HIS A 104 -10.03 -35.40 15.58
C HIS A 104 -9.32 -34.07 15.39
N VAL A 105 -9.27 -33.57 14.16
CA VAL A 105 -8.54 -32.37 13.78
C VAL A 105 -9.49 -31.25 13.36
N ARG A 106 -9.01 -30.01 13.35
CA ARG A 106 -9.76 -28.86 12.81
C ARG A 106 -10.05 -29.06 11.31
N VAL A 107 -11.22 -28.66 10.88
CA VAL A 107 -11.54 -28.56 9.45
C VAL A 107 -10.72 -27.42 8.84
N PHE A 108 -10.82 -26.22 9.45
CA PHE A 108 -10.10 -25.05 8.95
C PHE A 108 -8.62 -25.10 9.32
N ARG A 109 -7.78 -24.98 8.29
CA ARG A 109 -6.31 -24.97 8.40
C ARG A 109 -5.71 -23.66 7.87
N ARG A 110 -6.56 -22.77 7.27
CA ARG A 110 -6.14 -21.48 6.76
C ARG A 110 -7.24 -20.45 7.05
N LEU A 111 -6.83 -19.26 7.47
CA LEU A 111 -7.68 -18.07 7.57
C LEU A 111 -7.15 -17.03 6.58
N ASP A 112 -8.02 -16.55 5.71
CA ASP A 112 -7.76 -15.37 4.87
C ASP A 112 -8.69 -14.25 5.33
N LEU A 113 -8.13 -13.24 6.01
CA LEU A 113 -8.87 -12.10 6.57
C LEU A 113 -8.66 -10.85 5.71
N TRP A 114 -9.69 -10.43 5.02
CA TRP A 114 -9.70 -9.23 4.17
C TRP A 114 -10.62 -8.17 4.79
N ILE A 115 -10.04 -7.12 5.36
CA ILE A 115 -10.79 -6.12 6.12
C ILE A 115 -10.11 -4.74 6.00
N PRO A 116 -10.86 -3.62 5.95
CA PRO A 116 -10.26 -2.29 5.86
C PRO A 116 -9.29 -1.98 7.01
N ARG A 117 -8.40 -1.04 6.77
CA ARG A 117 -7.46 -0.54 7.78
C ARG A 117 -8.21 -0.01 9.01
N LYS A 118 -7.58 -0.12 10.17
CA LYS A 118 -8.07 0.38 11.48
C LYS A 118 -9.23 -0.42 12.08
N ASN A 119 -9.56 -1.61 11.57
CA ASN A 119 -10.60 -2.49 12.13
C ASN A 119 -10.06 -3.49 13.17
N GLY A 120 -8.84 -3.29 13.70
CA GLY A 120 -8.25 -4.19 14.70
C GLY A 120 -7.60 -5.44 14.12
N LYS A 121 -7.37 -5.50 12.81
CA LYS A 121 -6.85 -6.65 12.06
C LYS A 121 -5.58 -7.24 12.68
N SER A 122 -4.51 -6.46 12.83
CA SER A 122 -3.20 -6.94 13.28
C SER A 122 -3.20 -7.39 14.74
N GLU A 123 -3.98 -6.72 15.60
CA GLU A 123 -4.18 -7.13 17.01
C GLU A 123 -4.86 -8.51 17.08
N PHE A 124 -5.93 -8.67 16.31
CA PHE A 124 -6.69 -9.94 16.25
C PHE A 124 -5.85 -11.06 15.66
N LEU A 125 -5.12 -10.80 14.57
CA LEU A 125 -4.21 -11.76 13.94
C LEU A 125 -3.14 -12.24 14.94
N ALA A 126 -2.55 -11.32 15.70
CA ALA A 126 -1.55 -11.62 16.72
C ALA A 126 -2.15 -12.46 17.86
N ALA A 127 -3.37 -12.12 18.30
CA ALA A 127 -4.07 -12.89 19.34
C ALA A 127 -4.36 -14.33 18.88
N LEU A 128 -4.77 -14.52 17.62
CA LEU A 128 -4.92 -15.85 17.02
C LEU A 128 -3.57 -16.59 16.97
N GLY A 129 -2.50 -15.90 16.61
CA GLY A 129 -1.14 -16.46 16.63
C GLY A 129 -0.77 -16.98 18.03
N VAL A 130 -1.06 -16.19 19.07
CA VAL A 130 -0.83 -16.60 20.47
C VAL A 130 -1.76 -17.77 20.85
N LEU A 131 -3.03 -17.74 20.47
CA LEU A 131 -3.98 -18.84 20.72
C LEU A 131 -3.43 -20.17 20.19
N PHE A 132 -3.03 -20.21 18.93
CA PHE A 132 -2.62 -21.47 18.29
C PHE A 132 -1.18 -21.88 18.63
N PHE A 133 -0.29 -20.92 18.91
CA PHE A 133 1.11 -21.23 19.24
C PHE A 133 1.30 -21.53 20.73
N VAL A 134 0.70 -20.71 21.60
CA VAL A 134 0.95 -20.81 23.06
C VAL A 134 -0.10 -21.69 23.77
N LEU A 135 -1.39 -21.47 23.46
CA LEU A 135 -2.46 -22.05 24.26
C LEU A 135 -2.88 -23.46 23.80
N GLU A 136 -2.60 -23.84 22.55
CA GLU A 136 -2.86 -25.24 22.10
C GLU A 136 -1.83 -26.25 22.61
N LYS A 137 -0.69 -25.79 23.13
CA LYS A 137 0.35 -26.62 23.79
C LYS A 137 0.83 -27.80 22.95
N VAL A 138 1.14 -27.55 21.67
CA VAL A 138 1.71 -28.56 20.78
C VAL A 138 3.21 -28.71 21.10
N ASN A 139 3.67 -29.92 21.46
CA ASN A 139 5.09 -30.17 21.72
C ASN A 139 5.94 -29.95 20.47
N GLY A 140 7.04 -29.20 20.63
CA GLY A 140 7.94 -28.89 19.53
C GLY A 140 7.28 -28.07 18.41
N ALA A 141 6.31 -27.22 18.75
CA ALA A 141 5.66 -26.37 17.76
C ALA A 141 6.65 -25.36 17.17
N GLU A 142 6.59 -25.21 15.85
CA GLU A 142 7.29 -24.16 15.12
C GLU A 142 6.27 -23.15 14.63
N ALA A 143 6.47 -21.87 14.96
CA ALA A 143 5.64 -20.79 14.43
C ALA A 143 6.50 -19.80 13.65
N TYR A 144 5.98 -19.30 12.55
CA TYR A 144 6.69 -18.34 11.70
C TYR A 144 5.81 -17.14 11.41
N VAL A 145 6.37 -15.94 11.67
CA VAL A 145 5.68 -14.67 11.45
C VAL A 145 6.44 -13.88 10.39
N PHE A 146 5.77 -13.33 9.39
CA PHE A 146 6.41 -12.56 8.33
C PHE A 146 5.47 -11.54 7.69
N GLY A 147 6.06 -10.60 6.96
CA GLY A 147 5.41 -9.63 6.11
C GLY A 147 6.21 -9.50 4.81
N ARG A 148 5.97 -8.44 4.05
CA ARG A 148 6.74 -8.13 2.83
C ARG A 148 8.25 -7.99 3.12
N ASN A 149 8.57 -7.46 4.30
CA ASN A 149 9.94 -7.28 4.79
C ASN A 149 9.96 -7.43 6.31
N GLU A 150 11.13 -7.34 6.92
CA GLU A 150 11.28 -7.48 8.37
C GLU A 150 10.42 -6.48 9.15
N ASP A 151 10.43 -5.21 8.75
CA ASP A 151 9.71 -4.16 9.47
C ASP A 151 8.20 -4.44 9.53
N GLN A 152 7.62 -4.90 8.41
CA GLN A 152 6.21 -5.27 8.37
C GLN A 152 5.93 -6.54 9.16
N GLY A 153 6.82 -7.53 9.10
CA GLY A 153 6.69 -8.75 9.91
C GLY A 153 6.81 -8.47 11.41
N ARG A 154 7.59 -7.46 11.81
CA ARG A 154 7.72 -7.04 13.22
C ARG A 154 6.39 -6.55 13.81
N VAL A 155 5.47 -6.03 13.00
CA VAL A 155 4.18 -5.51 13.50
C VAL A 155 3.35 -6.63 14.16
N PRO A 156 2.95 -7.70 13.45
CA PRO A 156 2.23 -8.80 14.11
C PRO A 156 3.09 -9.54 15.13
N PHE A 157 4.39 -9.71 14.89
CA PHE A 157 5.30 -10.39 15.84
C PHE A 157 5.40 -9.62 17.17
N GLY A 158 5.64 -8.30 17.11
CA GLY A 158 5.72 -7.45 18.30
C GLY A 158 4.40 -7.44 19.08
N LYS A 159 3.26 -7.43 18.36
CA LYS A 159 1.95 -7.54 19.01
C LYS A 159 1.75 -8.88 19.70
N MET A 160 2.24 -9.99 19.14
CA MET A 160 2.21 -11.28 19.83
C MET A 160 3.00 -11.20 21.14
N GLN A 161 4.19 -10.60 21.12
CA GLN A 161 5.00 -10.40 22.33
C GLN A 161 4.28 -9.53 23.37
N ASP A 162 3.68 -8.43 22.93
CA ASP A 162 2.95 -7.52 23.82
C ASP A 162 1.73 -8.21 24.44
N ILE A 163 0.98 -8.98 23.65
CA ILE A 163 -0.16 -9.78 24.16
C ILE A 163 0.33 -10.77 25.22
N ILE A 164 1.45 -11.44 24.99
CA ILE A 164 2.02 -12.39 25.96
C ILE A 164 2.43 -11.67 27.25
N ARG A 165 3.07 -10.49 27.16
CA ARG A 165 3.46 -9.69 28.34
C ARG A 165 2.26 -9.23 29.15
N GLU A 166 1.18 -8.81 28.48
CA GLU A 166 -0.02 -8.29 29.15
C GLU A 166 -0.92 -9.42 29.70
N ALA A 167 -0.74 -10.66 29.22
CA ALA A 167 -1.56 -11.81 29.65
C ALA A 167 -1.04 -12.39 30.97
N GLU A 168 -1.80 -12.19 32.03
CA GLU A 168 -1.46 -12.69 33.37
C GLU A 168 -1.20 -14.20 33.36
N GLY A 169 -0.05 -14.61 33.90
CA GLY A 169 0.34 -16.01 34.05
C GLY A 169 0.90 -16.68 32.80
N LEU A 170 1.07 -15.99 31.69
CA LEU A 170 1.72 -16.57 30.50
C LEU A 170 3.25 -16.54 30.63
N MET A 171 3.82 -15.43 31.10
CA MET A 171 5.29 -15.25 31.21
C MET A 171 5.90 -16.14 32.28
N GLU A 172 5.23 -16.28 33.44
CA GLU A 172 5.74 -17.01 34.60
C GLU A 172 4.63 -17.88 35.21
N ASP A 173 5.03 -18.96 35.86
CA ASP A 173 4.09 -19.79 36.60
C ASP A 173 3.83 -19.17 38.01
N ALA A 174 2.95 -19.80 38.81
CA ALA A 174 2.59 -19.32 40.13
C ALA A 174 3.77 -19.33 41.13
N ARG A 175 4.90 -19.95 40.78
CA ARG A 175 6.13 -20.00 41.58
C ARG A 175 7.20 -19.02 41.06
N GLY A 176 6.89 -18.24 40.01
CA GLY A 176 7.84 -17.30 39.40
C GLY A 176 8.84 -17.93 38.43
N ASN A 177 8.61 -19.19 38.01
CA ASN A 177 9.48 -19.78 36.98
C ASN A 177 9.07 -19.29 35.60
N GLU A 178 10.04 -18.89 34.80
CA GLU A 178 9.83 -18.42 33.43
C GLU A 178 9.25 -19.53 32.54
N ARG A 179 8.12 -19.28 31.96
CA ARG A 179 7.42 -20.18 31.00
C ARG A 179 7.71 -19.80 29.58
N ILE A 180 7.77 -18.50 29.27
CA ILE A 180 7.98 -17.96 27.93
C ILE A 180 9.12 -16.95 27.95
N SER A 181 10.14 -17.16 27.11
CA SER A 181 11.24 -16.21 26.91
C SER A 181 10.98 -15.41 25.61
N LEU A 182 11.04 -14.09 25.73
CA LEU A 182 10.85 -13.17 24.61
C LEU A 182 12.19 -12.57 24.18
N HIS A 183 12.54 -12.74 22.91
CA HIS A 183 13.77 -12.21 22.31
C HIS A 183 13.43 -11.32 21.12
N ASP A 184 14.39 -10.58 20.60
CA ASP A 184 14.18 -9.63 19.49
C ASP A 184 13.45 -10.25 18.27
N LYS A 185 13.82 -11.49 17.91
CA LYS A 185 13.25 -12.17 16.72
C LYS A 185 12.68 -13.57 17.05
N SER A 186 12.52 -13.90 18.33
CA SER A 186 11.94 -15.19 18.69
C SER A 186 11.17 -15.16 20.01
N ILE A 187 10.24 -16.11 20.12
CA ILE A 187 9.47 -16.40 21.34
C ILE A 187 9.68 -17.90 21.62
N PHE A 188 10.19 -18.23 22.79
CA PHE A 188 10.46 -19.63 23.17
C PHE A 188 9.55 -20.07 24.31
N LEU A 189 8.82 -21.16 24.12
CA LEU A 189 7.95 -21.79 25.12
C LEU A 189 8.71 -22.95 25.76
N ARG A 190 9.03 -22.84 27.05
CA ARG A 190 9.82 -23.85 27.76
C ARG A 190 9.04 -25.15 27.95
N GLU A 191 7.78 -25.06 28.35
CA GLU A 191 6.93 -26.23 28.67
C GLU A 191 6.85 -27.22 27.50
N THR A 192 6.75 -26.75 26.28
CA THR A 192 6.58 -27.59 25.08
C THR A 192 7.82 -27.59 24.18
N THR A 193 8.88 -26.89 24.56
CA THR A 193 10.10 -26.71 23.74
C THR A 193 9.75 -26.19 22.34
N SER A 194 8.92 -25.17 22.31
CA SER A 194 8.36 -24.61 21.05
C SER A 194 8.97 -23.25 20.73
N LEU A 195 9.12 -22.97 19.43
CA LEU A 195 9.80 -21.75 18.97
C LEU A 195 8.98 -21.02 17.93
N CYS A 196 8.70 -19.73 18.18
CA CYS A 196 8.16 -18.82 17.18
C CYS A 196 9.27 -17.88 16.70
N GLN A 197 9.40 -17.69 15.38
CA GLN A 197 10.44 -16.86 14.79
C GLN A 197 9.86 -15.82 13.83
N LEU A 198 10.38 -14.60 13.91
CA LEU A 198 10.19 -13.57 12.89
C LEU A 198 11.09 -13.92 11.71
N LEU A 199 10.50 -14.17 10.55
CA LEU A 199 11.26 -14.45 9.32
C LEU A 199 11.55 -13.18 8.53
N THR A 200 12.76 -13.11 8.00
CA THR A 200 13.26 -11.99 7.20
C THR A 200 13.81 -12.52 5.87
N GLY A 201 13.55 -11.78 4.81
CA GLY A 201 14.13 -12.05 3.50
C GLY A 201 13.51 -13.19 2.70
N ALA A 202 14.20 -13.60 1.67
CA ALA A 202 13.77 -14.57 0.67
C ALA A 202 13.56 -15.99 1.23
N PRO A 203 12.85 -16.85 0.50
CA PRO A 203 12.61 -18.24 0.92
C PRO A 203 13.86 -19.12 0.97
N ASP A 204 14.97 -18.70 0.37
CA ASP A 204 16.21 -19.45 0.31
C ASP A 204 16.70 -19.87 1.71
N GLY A 205 17.01 -21.15 1.88
CA GLY A 205 17.45 -21.71 3.16
C GLY A 205 16.33 -21.97 4.16
N LYS A 206 15.06 -21.84 3.76
CA LYS A 206 13.91 -22.07 4.66
C LYS A 206 13.21 -23.41 4.42
N HIS A 207 13.73 -24.22 3.48
CA HIS A 207 13.28 -25.60 3.29
C HIS A 207 13.68 -26.46 4.51
N GLY A 208 12.87 -27.46 4.84
CA GLY A 208 13.09 -28.34 5.99
C GLY A 208 12.44 -27.88 7.28
N ARG A 209 11.74 -26.73 7.27
CA ARG A 209 10.93 -26.27 8.41
C ARG A 209 9.62 -27.04 8.46
N SER A 210 9.08 -27.20 9.66
CA SER A 210 7.83 -27.94 9.89
C SER A 210 6.84 -27.09 10.68
N PRO A 211 6.24 -26.06 10.04
CA PRO A 211 5.38 -25.12 10.75
C PRO A 211 4.13 -25.75 11.35
N THR A 212 3.84 -25.41 12.59
CA THR A 212 2.56 -25.62 13.27
C THR A 212 1.66 -24.39 13.07
N VAL A 213 2.26 -23.18 13.11
CA VAL A 213 1.54 -21.91 12.95
C VAL A 213 2.31 -21.01 11.96
N ILE A 214 1.60 -20.48 10.99
CA ILE A 214 2.14 -19.49 10.05
C ILE A 214 1.29 -18.22 10.19
N VAL A 215 1.95 -17.06 10.32
CA VAL A 215 1.27 -15.75 10.43
C VAL A 215 1.84 -14.81 9.38
N GLY A 216 1.02 -14.38 8.44
CA GLY A 216 1.39 -13.42 7.40
C GLY A 216 0.48 -12.22 7.38
N ASP A 217 1.03 -11.01 7.38
CA ASP A 217 0.23 -9.77 7.35
C ASP A 217 0.50 -8.98 6.08
N GLU A 218 -0.48 -8.17 5.69
CA GLU A 218 -0.44 -7.23 4.55
C GLU A 218 -0.10 -7.91 3.22
N ILE A 219 -0.85 -8.99 2.88
CA ILE A 219 -0.68 -9.75 1.62
C ILE A 219 -0.68 -8.83 0.40
N HIS A 220 -1.47 -7.76 0.42
CA HIS A 220 -1.57 -6.80 -0.70
C HIS A 220 -0.25 -6.10 -1.02
N GLU A 221 0.76 -6.21 -0.13
CA GLU A 221 2.09 -5.63 -0.32
C GLU A 221 3.13 -6.67 -0.82
N TRP A 222 2.81 -7.97 -0.80
CA TRP A 222 3.79 -9.02 -1.10
C TRP A 222 4.16 -9.04 -2.59
N LYS A 223 5.44 -9.26 -2.87
CA LYS A 223 5.97 -9.36 -4.25
C LYS A 223 5.77 -10.76 -4.86
N SER A 224 5.73 -11.79 -4.02
CA SER A 224 5.51 -13.17 -4.43
C SER A 224 4.86 -13.98 -3.29
N ARG A 225 4.34 -15.17 -3.62
CA ARG A 225 3.79 -16.13 -2.65
C ARG A 225 4.86 -17.12 -2.13
N ASP A 226 6.07 -17.06 -2.66
CA ASP A 226 7.10 -18.12 -2.51
C ASP A 226 7.37 -18.50 -1.05
N LEU A 227 7.47 -17.52 -0.15
CA LEU A 227 7.72 -17.79 1.27
C LEU A 227 6.53 -18.49 1.93
N ALA A 228 5.31 -18.02 1.66
CA ALA A 228 4.08 -18.63 2.19
C ALA A 228 3.95 -20.07 1.68
N ASP A 229 4.17 -20.29 0.37
CA ASP A 229 4.05 -21.62 -0.25
C ASP A 229 5.15 -22.57 0.25
N THR A 230 6.38 -22.10 0.45
CA THR A 230 7.47 -22.88 1.02
C THR A 230 7.12 -23.35 2.46
N LEU A 231 6.60 -22.44 3.28
CA LEU A 231 6.20 -22.78 4.64
C LEU A 231 5.00 -23.74 4.64
N ARG A 232 4.02 -23.51 3.78
CA ARG A 232 2.84 -24.39 3.63
C ARG A 232 3.25 -25.81 3.29
N GLN A 233 4.20 -26.00 2.37
CA GLN A 233 4.71 -27.34 2.02
C GLN A 233 5.29 -28.06 3.23
N GLY A 234 5.91 -27.31 4.15
CA GLY A 234 6.48 -27.86 5.39
C GLY A 234 5.45 -28.31 6.43
N THR A 235 4.17 -27.91 6.29
CA THR A 235 3.13 -28.27 7.28
C THR A 235 2.73 -29.76 7.23
N GLY A 236 3.09 -30.48 6.17
CA GLY A 236 2.69 -31.89 5.98
C GLY A 236 3.07 -32.85 7.11
N ALA A 237 4.07 -32.51 7.91
CA ALA A 237 4.47 -33.32 9.07
C ALA A 237 3.64 -32.99 10.33
N ARG A 238 2.75 -32.01 10.28
CA ARG A 238 1.96 -31.56 11.44
C ARG A 238 0.53 -32.05 11.36
N LEU A 239 -0.02 -32.51 12.46
CA LEU A 239 -1.37 -33.04 12.53
C LEU A 239 -2.44 -31.94 12.32
N GLN A 240 -2.24 -30.76 12.96
CA GLN A 240 -3.18 -29.64 12.92
C GLN A 240 -2.48 -28.31 12.66
N PRO A 241 -1.78 -28.13 11.54
CA PRO A 241 -1.16 -26.83 11.26
C PRO A 241 -2.25 -25.77 11.01
N ILE A 242 -1.88 -24.49 11.19
CA ILE A 242 -2.76 -23.37 10.84
C ILE A 242 -1.97 -22.25 10.19
N GLU A 243 -2.54 -21.71 9.12
CA GLU A 243 -2.05 -20.54 8.41
C GLU A 243 -3.01 -19.38 8.69
N LEU A 244 -2.49 -18.27 9.15
CA LEU A 244 -3.26 -17.08 9.51
C LEU A 244 -2.78 -15.92 8.65
N TYR A 245 -3.58 -15.51 7.69
CA TYR A 245 -3.25 -14.45 6.76
C TYR A 245 -4.23 -13.29 6.89
N ALA A 246 -3.70 -12.07 6.83
CA ALA A 246 -4.56 -10.88 6.92
C ALA A 246 -4.09 -9.80 5.96
N SER A 247 -5.05 -9.05 5.43
CA SER A 247 -4.76 -7.96 4.50
C SER A 247 -5.92 -6.98 4.42
N THR A 248 -5.62 -5.86 3.81
CA THR A 248 -6.59 -4.92 3.23
C THR A 248 -6.45 -5.01 1.71
N ALA A 249 -7.39 -4.47 0.96
CA ALA A 249 -7.28 -4.33 -0.49
C ALA A 249 -6.05 -3.49 -0.87
N GLY A 250 -5.62 -3.66 -2.07
CA GLY A 250 -4.49 -2.94 -2.64
C GLY A 250 -4.80 -2.49 -4.07
N ARG A 251 -3.77 -2.46 -4.88
CA ARG A 251 -3.89 -2.14 -6.30
C ARG A 251 -3.90 -3.43 -7.12
N LYS A 252 -4.78 -3.51 -8.10
CA LYS A 252 -4.89 -4.69 -9.00
C LYS A 252 -3.56 -4.99 -9.72
N GLN A 253 -2.69 -3.98 -9.92
CA GLN A 253 -1.36 -4.17 -10.50
C GLN A 253 -0.42 -4.98 -9.59
N ASN A 254 -0.67 -5.04 -8.27
CA ASN A 254 0.04 -5.97 -7.41
C ASN A 254 -0.60 -7.36 -7.56
N ARG A 255 -0.17 -8.08 -8.57
CA ARG A 255 -0.75 -9.37 -8.98
C ARG A 255 -0.81 -10.37 -7.83
N THR A 256 0.27 -10.52 -7.06
CA THR A 256 0.34 -11.49 -5.96
C THR A 256 -0.82 -11.32 -4.99
N GLY A 257 -1.01 -10.10 -4.49
CA GLY A 257 -2.09 -9.81 -3.54
C GLY A 257 -3.47 -9.91 -4.19
N TYR A 258 -3.62 -9.42 -5.42
CA TYR A 258 -4.90 -9.43 -6.11
C TYR A 258 -5.33 -10.85 -6.48
N GLU A 259 -4.42 -11.69 -6.99
CA GLU A 259 -4.72 -13.09 -7.32
C GLU A 259 -5.09 -13.89 -6.06
N TRP A 260 -4.42 -13.62 -4.92
CA TRP A 260 -4.78 -14.25 -3.64
C TRP A 260 -6.19 -13.83 -3.19
N PHE A 261 -6.50 -12.54 -3.34
CA PHE A 261 -7.85 -12.02 -3.04
C PHE A 261 -8.91 -12.71 -3.93
N GLU A 262 -8.67 -12.81 -5.24
CA GLU A 262 -9.59 -13.47 -6.18
C GLU A 262 -9.78 -14.97 -5.82
N GLU A 263 -8.69 -15.65 -5.43
CA GLU A 263 -8.74 -17.02 -4.92
C GLU A 263 -9.64 -17.09 -3.67
N SER A 264 -9.43 -16.20 -2.70
CA SER A 264 -10.25 -16.13 -1.48
C SER A 264 -11.72 -15.92 -1.82
N MET A 265 -12.03 -14.97 -2.73
CA MET A 265 -13.41 -14.70 -3.14
C MET A 265 -14.03 -15.90 -3.86
N ALA A 266 -13.26 -16.61 -4.71
CA ALA A 266 -13.72 -17.82 -5.39
C ALA A 266 -14.06 -18.93 -4.38
N ILE A 267 -13.24 -19.09 -3.34
CA ILE A 267 -13.51 -20.04 -2.24
C ILE A 267 -14.79 -19.62 -1.51
N MET A 268 -14.93 -18.33 -1.18
CA MET A 268 -16.10 -17.82 -0.44
C MET A 268 -17.40 -18.03 -1.23
N ARG A 269 -17.37 -17.84 -2.55
CA ARG A 269 -18.54 -18.04 -3.43
C ARG A 269 -18.82 -19.52 -3.74
N GLY A 270 -17.86 -20.41 -3.50
CA GLY A 270 -17.96 -21.82 -3.86
C GLY A 270 -17.53 -22.13 -5.30
N ASP A 271 -16.92 -21.19 -6.00
CA ASP A 271 -16.36 -21.38 -7.34
C ASP A 271 -15.11 -22.25 -7.29
N LEU A 272 -14.41 -22.23 -6.15
CA LEU A 272 -13.24 -23.04 -5.85
C LEU A 272 -13.53 -23.87 -4.59
N ASP A 273 -13.48 -25.19 -4.70
CA ASP A 273 -13.76 -26.11 -3.60
C ASP A 273 -12.55 -26.23 -2.67
N ASP A 274 -12.55 -25.49 -1.57
CA ASP A 274 -11.57 -25.63 -0.49
C ASP A 274 -12.27 -25.45 0.87
N PRO A 275 -12.71 -26.55 1.49
CA PRO A 275 -13.34 -26.50 2.80
C PRO A 275 -12.37 -26.20 3.95
N THR A 276 -11.04 -26.21 3.69
CA THR A 276 -10.03 -26.01 4.73
C THR A 276 -9.68 -24.55 4.95
N THR A 277 -10.08 -23.65 4.04
CA THR A 277 -9.82 -22.21 4.12
C THR A 277 -11.07 -21.46 4.60
N LEU A 278 -10.96 -20.75 5.72
CA LEU A 278 -11.96 -19.79 6.17
C LEU A 278 -11.62 -18.44 5.58
N VAL A 279 -12.51 -17.89 4.79
CA VAL A 279 -12.37 -16.53 4.26
C VAL A 279 -13.28 -15.60 5.07
N VAL A 280 -12.73 -14.49 5.55
CA VAL A 280 -13.45 -13.43 6.22
C VAL A 280 -13.29 -12.16 5.39
N TYR A 281 -14.39 -11.61 4.92
CA TYR A 281 -14.35 -10.45 4.02
C TYR A 281 -15.33 -9.37 4.46
N PHE A 282 -14.83 -8.13 4.53
CA PHE A 282 -15.63 -6.91 4.68
C PHE A 282 -15.11 -5.88 3.69
N GLY A 283 -15.99 -5.30 2.90
CA GLY A 283 -15.63 -4.33 1.89
C GLY A 283 -16.86 -3.83 1.14
N ILE A 284 -16.64 -2.98 0.15
CA ILE A 284 -17.72 -2.46 -0.71
C ILE A 284 -17.68 -3.12 -2.08
N ASP A 285 -18.86 -3.20 -2.71
CA ASP A 285 -19.03 -3.68 -4.09
C ASP A 285 -18.85 -2.54 -5.11
N GLU A 286 -18.75 -2.88 -6.38
CA GLU A 286 -18.53 -1.88 -7.44
C GLU A 286 -19.70 -0.89 -7.56
N GLU A 287 -20.91 -1.34 -7.26
CA GLU A 287 -22.14 -0.55 -7.35
C GLU A 287 -22.40 0.33 -6.10
N ASP A 288 -21.69 0.08 -5.02
CA ASP A 288 -21.86 0.86 -3.79
C ASP A 288 -21.40 2.31 -3.95
N ASP A 289 -22.18 3.22 -3.41
CA ASP A 289 -21.81 4.64 -3.34
C ASP A 289 -20.79 4.85 -2.21
N TRP A 290 -19.53 5.01 -2.57
CA TRP A 290 -18.45 5.18 -1.60
C TRP A 290 -18.57 6.45 -0.74
N GLU A 291 -19.45 7.39 -1.10
CA GLU A 291 -19.71 8.60 -0.31
C GLU A 291 -20.76 8.37 0.80
N ASP A 292 -21.52 7.27 0.74
CA ASP A 292 -22.59 6.98 1.70
C ASP A 292 -22.03 6.38 3.01
N GLU A 293 -22.33 6.99 4.14
CA GLU A 293 -21.92 6.50 5.46
C GLU A 293 -22.50 5.12 5.82
N ALA A 294 -23.63 4.73 5.23
CA ALA A 294 -24.17 3.37 5.40
C ALA A 294 -23.22 2.33 4.78
N VAL A 295 -22.65 2.66 3.61
CA VAL A 295 -21.66 1.83 2.91
C VAL A 295 -20.35 1.76 3.74
N TRP A 296 -19.98 2.84 4.43
CA TRP A 296 -18.81 2.80 5.32
C TRP A 296 -19.03 1.83 6.49
N ARG A 297 -20.25 1.70 7.00
CA ARG A 297 -20.61 0.76 8.08
C ARG A 297 -20.52 -0.69 7.58
N LYS A 298 -21.03 -0.95 6.37
CA LYS A 298 -20.91 -2.24 5.67
C LYS A 298 -19.44 -2.71 5.62
N ALA A 299 -18.53 -1.81 5.22
CA ALA A 299 -17.11 -2.14 5.07
C ALA A 299 -16.36 -2.26 6.40
N ASN A 300 -16.82 -1.58 7.47
CA ASN A 300 -16.05 -1.45 8.71
C ASN A 300 -16.82 -2.06 9.91
N PRO A 301 -16.73 -3.38 10.11
CA PRO A 301 -17.51 -4.06 11.15
C PRO A 301 -17.10 -3.71 12.59
N SER A 302 -15.99 -2.99 12.78
CA SER A 302 -15.56 -2.48 14.10
C SER A 302 -15.84 -0.99 14.26
N LEU A 303 -16.59 -0.37 13.34
CA LEU A 303 -16.84 1.07 13.32
C LEU A 303 -17.48 1.55 14.63
N GLY A 304 -16.86 2.59 15.20
CA GLY A 304 -17.27 3.15 16.50
C GLY A 304 -16.29 2.77 17.61
N LEU A 305 -15.75 1.56 17.55
CA LEU A 305 -14.65 1.15 18.41
C LEU A 305 -13.33 1.59 17.74
N THR A 306 -13.07 1.08 16.53
CA THR A 306 -11.98 1.49 15.65
C THR A 306 -12.29 1.02 14.21
N PRO A 307 -12.26 1.89 13.16
CA PRO A 307 -12.09 3.34 13.25
C PRO A 307 -13.32 4.05 13.85
N THR A 308 -13.16 5.33 14.19
CA THR A 308 -14.31 6.16 14.55
C THR A 308 -14.95 6.73 13.29
N LEU A 309 -16.25 7.04 13.36
CA LEU A 309 -16.96 7.68 12.23
C LEU A 309 -16.36 9.06 11.92
N ASP A 310 -15.97 9.81 12.93
CA ASP A 310 -15.32 11.11 12.78
C ASP A 310 -14.01 11.02 11.99
N TYR A 311 -13.22 9.99 12.26
CA TYR A 311 -11.99 9.72 11.49
C TYR A 311 -12.31 9.48 10.02
N LEU A 312 -13.28 8.63 9.71
CA LEU A 312 -13.67 8.35 8.32
C LEU A 312 -14.21 9.60 7.61
N ARG A 313 -15.03 10.41 8.30
CA ARG A 313 -15.54 11.69 7.77
C ARG A 313 -14.39 12.64 7.42
N THR A 314 -13.39 12.71 8.28
CA THR A 314 -12.20 13.54 8.07
C THR A 314 -11.41 13.07 6.83
N GLU A 315 -11.17 11.76 6.71
CA GLU A 315 -10.43 11.20 5.58
C GLU A 315 -11.23 11.31 4.26
N HIS A 316 -12.54 11.11 4.31
CA HIS A 316 -13.44 11.31 3.17
C HIS A 316 -13.41 12.77 2.68
N LYS A 317 -13.51 13.74 3.61
CA LYS A 317 -13.45 15.17 3.29
C LYS A 317 -12.12 15.55 2.60
N LYS A 318 -11.01 14.96 3.04
CA LYS A 318 -9.69 15.17 2.41
C LYS A 318 -9.63 14.56 1.01
N ALA A 319 -10.32 13.44 0.80
CA ALA A 319 -10.29 12.69 -0.45
C ALA A 319 -11.20 13.30 -1.53
N LYS A 320 -12.37 13.78 -1.13
CA LYS A 320 -13.43 14.22 -2.04
C LYS A 320 -12.93 15.29 -3.05
N GLY A 321 -13.16 15.02 -4.33
CA GLY A 321 -12.73 15.88 -5.44
C GLY A 321 -11.28 15.70 -5.87
N ARG A 322 -10.57 14.71 -5.28
CA ARG A 322 -9.17 14.39 -5.58
C ARG A 322 -9.07 12.91 -5.97
N PRO A 323 -9.13 12.57 -7.28
CA PRO A 323 -9.22 11.16 -7.70
C PRO A 323 -8.21 10.21 -7.07
N ALA A 324 -6.98 10.67 -6.87
CA ALA A 324 -5.93 9.86 -6.22
C ALA A 324 -6.28 9.52 -4.77
N LEU A 325 -6.77 10.50 -4.01
CA LEU A 325 -7.13 10.30 -2.60
C LEU A 325 -8.46 9.55 -2.47
N GLU A 326 -9.39 9.73 -3.41
CA GLU A 326 -10.63 8.95 -3.48
C GLU A 326 -10.30 7.46 -3.65
N ALA A 327 -9.39 7.13 -4.57
CA ALA A 327 -8.93 5.75 -4.75
C ALA A 327 -8.27 5.21 -3.47
N VAL A 328 -7.47 6.02 -2.77
CA VAL A 328 -6.84 5.64 -1.49
C VAL A 328 -7.92 5.39 -0.41
N PHE A 329 -8.91 6.28 -0.30
CA PHE A 329 -9.99 6.13 0.67
C PHE A 329 -10.77 4.83 0.43
N GLN A 330 -11.20 4.59 -0.82
CA GLN A 330 -11.91 3.38 -1.21
C GLN A 330 -11.08 2.13 -0.95
N CYS A 331 -9.79 2.17 -1.30
CA CYS A 331 -8.88 1.04 -1.13
C CYS A 331 -8.69 0.68 0.36
N TYR A 332 -8.28 1.63 1.17
CA TYR A 332 -7.83 1.34 2.54
C TYR A 332 -8.91 1.45 3.60
N HIS A 333 -9.94 2.28 3.37
CA HIS A 333 -11.02 2.44 4.36
C HIS A 333 -12.31 1.70 3.99
N LEU A 334 -12.43 1.29 2.71
CA LEU A 334 -13.62 0.55 2.24
C LEU A 334 -13.26 -0.82 1.62
N ASN A 335 -11.99 -1.19 1.63
CA ASN A 335 -11.47 -2.50 1.20
C ASN A 335 -11.79 -2.83 -0.27
N ARG A 336 -11.80 -1.82 -1.14
CA ARG A 336 -12.06 -1.97 -2.57
C ARG A 336 -10.74 -2.02 -3.34
N TRP A 337 -10.53 -3.06 -4.14
CA TRP A 337 -9.37 -3.13 -5.02
C TRP A 337 -9.49 -2.08 -6.13
N VAL A 338 -8.48 -1.24 -6.24
CA VAL A 338 -8.50 -0.10 -7.16
C VAL A 338 -7.53 -0.30 -8.31
N ASP A 339 -7.93 0.22 -9.47
CA ASP A 339 -7.07 0.29 -10.62
C ASP A 339 -6.09 1.48 -10.45
N GLN A 340 -5.13 1.56 -11.34
CA GLN A 340 -4.20 2.68 -11.40
C GLN A 340 -4.98 3.98 -11.62
N VAL A 341 -4.66 5.00 -10.84
CA VAL A 341 -5.22 6.34 -11.05
C VAL A 341 -4.44 7.01 -12.17
N SER A 342 -5.01 7.02 -13.37
CA SER A 342 -4.53 7.81 -14.50
C SER A 342 -5.24 9.17 -14.48
N GLY A 343 -4.57 10.21 -14.91
CA GLY A 343 -5.11 11.56 -14.87
C GLY A 343 -5.15 12.13 -13.47
N TRP A 344 -4.02 12.04 -12.78
CA TRP A 344 -3.81 12.58 -11.42
C TRP A 344 -4.38 13.99 -11.25
N ILE A 345 -4.08 14.88 -12.21
CA ILE A 345 -4.62 16.25 -12.22
C ILE A 345 -5.74 16.32 -13.25
N PRO A 346 -7.01 16.56 -12.83
CA PRO A 346 -8.12 16.70 -13.79
C PRO A 346 -7.88 17.82 -14.78
N ARG A 347 -8.16 17.56 -16.04
CA ARG A 347 -8.02 18.53 -17.14
C ARG A 347 -8.73 19.86 -16.85
N SER A 348 -9.90 19.78 -16.21
CA SER A 348 -10.68 20.96 -15.82
C SER A 348 -9.94 21.83 -14.80
N LYS A 349 -9.24 21.22 -13.85
CA LYS A 349 -8.43 21.95 -12.85
C LYS A 349 -7.19 22.55 -13.48
N TRP A 350 -6.50 21.76 -14.32
CA TRP A 350 -5.33 22.23 -15.07
C TRP A 350 -5.64 23.46 -15.90
N ALA A 351 -6.75 23.41 -16.65
CA ALA A 351 -7.17 24.50 -17.55
C ALA A 351 -7.46 25.83 -16.82
N LEU A 352 -7.83 25.75 -15.53
CA LEU A 352 -8.08 26.97 -14.72
C LEU A 352 -6.77 27.65 -14.27
N CYS A 353 -5.62 27.02 -14.46
CA CYS A 353 -4.31 27.53 -14.07
C CYS A 353 -3.63 28.35 -15.16
N THR A 354 -4.42 28.99 -16.03
CA THR A 354 -3.92 29.96 -17.00
C THR A 354 -5.07 30.88 -17.45
N ALA A 355 -4.81 32.14 -17.46
CA ALA A 355 -5.78 33.14 -17.89
C ALA A 355 -5.91 33.19 -19.42
N ASP A 356 -4.84 32.84 -20.16
CA ASP A 356 -4.79 32.82 -21.63
C ASP A 356 -4.04 31.55 -22.07
N ALA A 357 -4.77 30.68 -22.74
CA ALA A 357 -4.30 29.35 -23.17
C ALA A 357 -3.13 29.38 -24.17
N LYS A 358 -2.66 30.53 -24.59
CA LYS A 358 -1.51 30.68 -25.49
C LYS A 358 -0.49 31.69 -24.97
N SER A 359 -0.54 32.02 -23.69
CA SER A 359 0.41 32.98 -23.07
C SER A 359 1.78 32.37 -22.76
N TRP A 360 1.94 31.03 -22.88
CA TRP A 360 3.18 30.33 -22.52
C TRP A 360 4.44 30.92 -23.20
N SER A 361 4.32 31.37 -24.45
CA SER A 361 5.42 31.93 -25.21
C SER A 361 5.88 33.32 -24.72
N ARG A 362 5.05 33.97 -23.89
CA ARG A 362 5.34 35.30 -23.32
C ARG A 362 5.83 35.24 -21.88
N LEU A 363 5.73 34.07 -21.20
CA LEU A 363 6.13 33.94 -19.79
C LEU A 363 7.61 34.20 -19.59
N TRP A 364 8.43 33.83 -20.56
CA TRP A 364 9.87 34.00 -20.53
C TRP A 364 10.24 35.50 -20.34
N ASP A 365 9.75 36.35 -21.21
CA ASP A 365 10.05 37.79 -21.18
C ASP A 365 9.29 38.52 -20.05
N LYS A 366 8.08 38.07 -19.74
CA LYS A 366 7.22 38.67 -18.71
C LYS A 366 7.84 38.58 -17.31
N HIS A 367 8.62 37.55 -17.04
CA HIS A 367 9.16 37.28 -15.71
C HIS A 367 10.68 37.39 -15.64
N GLU A 368 11.31 38.09 -16.61
CA GLU A 368 12.76 38.37 -16.64
C GLU A 368 13.26 38.91 -15.30
N GLY A 369 14.43 38.42 -14.85
CA GLY A 369 15.12 38.86 -13.65
C GLY A 369 14.58 38.37 -12.32
N ARG A 370 13.45 37.64 -12.32
CA ARG A 370 12.86 37.11 -11.09
C ARG A 370 13.63 35.88 -10.58
N LYS A 371 13.57 35.65 -9.26
CA LYS A 371 14.11 34.44 -8.63
C LYS A 371 13.49 33.19 -9.25
N ALA A 372 14.32 32.23 -9.61
CA ALA A 372 13.88 31.02 -10.30
C ALA A 372 14.59 29.78 -9.80
N TYR A 373 13.92 28.66 -9.91
CA TYR A 373 14.41 27.33 -9.60
C TYR A 373 14.30 26.47 -10.85
N LEU A 374 15.36 25.79 -11.18
CA LEU A 374 15.48 25.09 -12.45
C LEU A 374 15.63 23.58 -12.20
N ALA A 375 14.91 22.76 -12.95
CA ALA A 375 15.12 21.31 -12.87
C ALA A 375 15.08 20.67 -14.25
N CYS A 376 15.95 19.67 -14.42
CA CYS A 376 16.07 18.94 -15.68
C CYS A 376 15.81 17.44 -15.47
N ASP A 377 14.96 16.88 -16.34
CA ASP A 377 14.71 15.44 -16.40
C ASP A 377 15.14 14.97 -17.79
N VAL A 378 16.37 14.43 -17.86
CA VAL A 378 17.01 14.02 -19.12
C VAL A 378 16.66 12.58 -19.45
N SER A 379 16.20 12.34 -20.66
CA SER A 379 15.98 10.99 -21.16
C SER A 379 17.29 10.27 -21.50
N SER A 380 17.27 8.94 -21.41
CA SER A 380 18.50 8.14 -21.62
C SER A 380 18.97 8.04 -23.08
N THR A 381 18.08 8.13 -24.09
CA THR A 381 18.46 7.99 -25.51
C THR A 381 17.52 8.68 -26.49
N ARG A 382 16.41 8.03 -26.86
CA ARG A 382 15.53 8.46 -27.96
C ARG A 382 14.28 9.19 -27.47
N ASP A 383 14.21 9.49 -26.18
CA ASP A 383 13.02 10.03 -25.55
C ASP A 383 13.04 11.55 -25.37
N LEU A 384 11.95 12.06 -24.85
CA LEU A 384 11.75 13.48 -24.60
C LEU A 384 12.58 13.91 -23.38
N THR A 385 13.30 15.02 -23.49
CA THR A 385 14.02 15.67 -22.39
C THR A 385 13.26 16.94 -21.99
N ALA A 386 13.12 17.16 -20.69
CA ALA A 386 12.43 18.32 -20.13
C ALA A 386 13.37 19.15 -19.25
N LEU A 387 13.33 20.45 -19.45
CA LEU A 387 13.92 21.46 -18.56
C LEU A 387 12.77 22.38 -18.13
N VAL A 388 12.61 22.60 -16.84
CA VAL A 388 11.50 23.42 -16.32
C VAL A 388 12.05 24.48 -15.40
N VAL A 389 11.64 25.73 -15.64
CA VAL A 389 11.89 26.88 -14.77
C VAL A 389 10.63 27.09 -13.95
N VAL A 390 10.78 27.15 -12.63
CA VAL A 390 9.70 27.48 -11.69
C VAL A 390 10.06 28.78 -10.97
N ILE A 391 9.13 29.72 -10.97
CA ILE A 391 9.28 31.04 -10.34
C ILE A 391 8.24 31.14 -9.23
N PRO A 392 8.63 31.19 -7.95
CA PRO A 392 7.67 31.33 -6.84
C PRO A 392 7.00 32.70 -6.84
N PRO A 393 5.88 32.86 -6.13
CA PRO A 393 5.21 34.15 -6.02
C PRO A 393 6.11 35.19 -5.34
N ASP A 394 5.91 36.47 -5.68
CA ASP A 394 6.58 37.61 -5.08
C ASP A 394 5.63 38.82 -5.08
N GLU A 395 6.14 40.00 -4.80
CA GLU A 395 5.33 41.24 -4.76
C GLU A 395 4.67 41.61 -6.11
N THR A 396 5.15 41.01 -7.22
CA THR A 396 4.66 41.30 -8.58
C THR A 396 3.66 40.27 -9.13
N CYS A 397 3.62 39.05 -8.56
CA CYS A 397 2.80 37.97 -9.06
C CYS A 397 2.51 36.96 -7.94
N ASP A 398 1.23 36.75 -7.65
CA ASP A 398 0.73 35.85 -6.59
C ASP A 398 0.77 34.35 -6.99
N GLU A 399 1.08 34.05 -8.25
CA GLU A 399 1.07 32.69 -8.76
C GLU A 399 2.49 32.14 -8.92
N TRP A 400 2.61 30.83 -8.80
CA TRP A 400 3.81 30.07 -9.19
C TRP A 400 3.82 29.96 -10.70
N VAL A 401 4.86 30.48 -11.36
CA VAL A 401 4.97 30.44 -12.83
C VAL A 401 5.80 29.24 -13.25
N ILE A 402 5.32 28.49 -14.26
CA ILE A 402 5.98 27.30 -14.79
C ILE A 402 6.31 27.53 -16.27
N ILE A 403 7.60 27.53 -16.60
CA ILE A 403 8.09 27.72 -17.98
C ILE A 403 8.84 26.46 -18.40
N PRO A 404 8.20 25.55 -19.16
CA PRO A 404 8.85 24.34 -19.59
C PRO A 404 9.54 24.49 -20.95
N LEU A 405 10.64 23.79 -21.15
CA LEU A 405 11.36 23.66 -22.41
C LEU A 405 11.52 22.16 -22.70
N PHE A 406 11.23 21.75 -23.92
CA PHE A 406 11.21 20.33 -24.31
C PHE A 406 12.02 20.06 -25.57
N TRP A 407 12.74 18.93 -25.59
CA TRP A 407 13.51 18.47 -26.75
C TRP A 407 13.19 17.02 -27.08
N VAL A 408 13.19 16.73 -28.41
CA VAL A 408 13.17 15.36 -28.95
C VAL A 408 14.19 15.24 -30.07
N PRO A 409 14.74 14.05 -30.34
CA PRO A 409 15.56 13.86 -31.52
C PRO A 409 14.72 14.04 -32.78
N GLU A 410 15.23 14.77 -33.77
CA GLU A 410 14.53 15.04 -35.05
C GLU A 410 14.14 13.74 -35.75
N ALA A 411 15.01 12.73 -35.72
CA ALA A 411 14.78 11.44 -36.36
C ALA A 411 13.59 10.65 -35.78
N THR A 412 13.12 11.01 -34.56
CA THR A 412 11.98 10.29 -33.91
C THR A 412 10.62 10.93 -34.20
N LEU A 413 10.56 12.10 -34.84
CA LEU A 413 9.30 12.85 -35.02
C LEU A 413 8.25 12.09 -35.83
N ASP A 414 8.64 11.47 -36.93
CA ASP A 414 7.72 10.72 -37.78
C ASP A 414 7.16 9.49 -37.06
N GLU A 415 8.05 8.76 -36.40
CA GLU A 415 7.67 7.58 -35.59
C GLU A 415 6.67 7.96 -34.48
N ARG A 416 6.92 9.06 -33.77
CA ARG A 416 6.01 9.57 -32.71
C ARG A 416 4.65 9.97 -33.29
N ALA A 417 4.64 10.63 -34.43
CA ALA A 417 3.41 11.04 -35.11
C ALA A 417 2.56 9.83 -35.57
N GLU A 418 3.21 8.72 -35.91
CA GLU A 418 2.52 7.48 -36.24
C GLU A 418 1.99 6.74 -35.00
N GLN A 419 2.78 6.73 -33.91
CA GLN A 419 2.43 6.03 -32.65
C GLN A 419 1.30 6.73 -31.89
N ASP A 420 1.31 8.05 -31.82
CA ASP A 420 0.24 8.81 -31.15
C ASP A 420 -0.31 9.92 -32.02
N ARG A 421 -1.41 9.61 -32.70
CA ARG A 421 -2.14 10.53 -33.59
C ARG A 421 -3.01 11.54 -32.85
N ARG A 422 -3.11 11.44 -31.52
CA ARG A 422 -3.90 12.37 -30.70
C ARG A 422 -3.20 13.72 -30.53
N ILE A 423 -1.88 13.76 -30.80
CA ILE A 423 -1.07 14.97 -30.68
C ILE A 423 -0.36 15.25 -32.02
N ASP A 424 -0.40 16.48 -32.48
CA ASP A 424 0.30 16.89 -33.70
C ASP A 424 1.73 17.35 -33.36
N TRP A 425 2.64 16.37 -33.25
CA TRP A 425 4.05 16.58 -32.91
C TRP A 425 4.72 17.62 -33.81
N LYS A 426 4.44 17.59 -35.13
CA LYS A 426 5.03 18.51 -36.10
C LYS A 426 4.52 19.94 -35.90
N ARG A 427 3.25 20.08 -35.53
CA ARG A 427 2.69 21.38 -35.18
C ARG A 427 3.36 21.96 -33.93
N LEU A 428 3.58 21.15 -32.88
CA LEU A 428 4.25 21.61 -31.66
C LEU A 428 5.65 22.16 -31.95
N VAL A 429 6.38 21.53 -32.88
CA VAL A 429 7.69 22.01 -33.31
C VAL A 429 7.55 23.34 -34.04
N ARG A 430 6.62 23.45 -34.98
CA ARG A 430 6.38 24.72 -35.76
C ARG A 430 5.98 25.88 -34.83
N GLU A 431 5.22 25.59 -33.78
CA GLU A 431 4.78 26.60 -32.79
C GLU A 431 5.86 26.91 -31.75
N GLY A 432 6.98 26.20 -31.73
CA GLY A 432 8.08 26.38 -30.76
C GLY A 432 7.83 25.77 -29.38
N ALA A 433 6.74 25.05 -29.21
CA ALA A 433 6.39 24.38 -27.95
C ALA A 433 7.22 23.10 -27.71
N LEU A 434 7.87 22.60 -28.77
CA LEU A 434 8.75 21.44 -28.73
C LEU A 434 9.95 21.74 -29.64
N ARG A 435 11.15 21.51 -29.13
CA ARG A 435 12.40 21.74 -29.89
C ARG A 435 12.93 20.39 -30.38
N THR A 436 13.66 20.42 -31.51
CA THR A 436 14.33 19.23 -32.03
C THR A 436 15.84 19.38 -31.93
N THR A 437 16.53 18.26 -31.77
CA THR A 437 17.99 18.19 -31.90
C THR A 437 18.36 17.23 -33.04
N PRO A 438 19.45 17.47 -33.76
CA PRO A 438 19.89 16.57 -34.85
C PRO A 438 20.19 15.16 -34.35
N GLY A 439 19.92 14.16 -35.20
CA GLY A 439 20.25 12.76 -34.93
C GLY A 439 19.20 11.95 -34.23
N ASP A 440 19.60 10.80 -33.69
CA ASP A 440 18.73 9.77 -33.07
C ASP A 440 18.58 9.91 -31.54
N SER A 441 19.34 10.82 -30.92
CA SER A 441 19.27 11.07 -29.47
C SER A 441 19.25 12.58 -29.22
N VAL A 442 18.73 12.99 -28.07
CA VAL A 442 18.75 14.42 -27.71
C VAL A 442 20.19 14.84 -27.50
N ASP A 443 20.64 15.83 -28.27
CA ASP A 443 21.95 16.43 -28.12
C ASP A 443 21.96 17.32 -26.88
N GLN A 444 22.70 16.91 -25.86
CA GLN A 444 22.73 17.60 -24.56
C GLN A 444 23.32 19.02 -24.66
N SER A 445 24.10 19.33 -25.71
CA SER A 445 24.63 20.69 -25.87
C SER A 445 23.53 21.74 -26.07
N PHE A 446 22.38 21.35 -26.66
CA PHE A 446 21.20 22.23 -26.78
C PHE A 446 20.56 22.48 -25.42
N VAL A 447 20.52 21.46 -24.56
CA VAL A 447 19.98 21.58 -23.20
C VAL A 447 20.92 22.44 -22.35
N GLU A 448 22.23 22.20 -22.46
CA GLU A 448 23.28 23.00 -21.79
C GLU A 448 23.14 24.49 -22.16
N GLN A 449 23.00 24.80 -23.46
CA GLN A 449 22.83 26.18 -23.89
C GLN A 449 21.56 26.80 -23.32
N ALA A 450 20.45 26.06 -23.33
CA ALA A 450 19.18 26.55 -22.76
C ALA A 450 19.30 26.82 -21.24
N ILE A 451 20.08 26.01 -20.52
CA ILE A 451 20.35 26.25 -19.09
C ILE A 451 21.13 27.57 -18.93
N LYS A 452 22.14 27.82 -19.77
CA LYS A 452 22.89 29.10 -19.75
C LYS A 452 21.96 30.28 -20.05
N ASP A 453 21.07 30.14 -21.04
CA ASP A 453 20.07 31.18 -21.37
C ASP A 453 19.16 31.48 -20.17
N VAL A 454 18.75 30.43 -19.40
CA VAL A 454 17.95 30.59 -18.16
C VAL A 454 18.74 31.39 -17.12
N PHE A 455 20.03 31.11 -16.94
CA PHE A 455 20.88 31.85 -15.98
C PHE A 455 21.10 33.30 -16.39
N GLU A 456 21.06 33.60 -17.69
CA GLU A 456 21.14 34.98 -18.18
C GLU A 456 19.82 35.73 -17.99
N GLN A 457 18.69 35.02 -18.10
CA GLN A 457 17.34 35.62 -18.08
C GLN A 457 16.76 35.77 -16.66
N PHE A 458 17.11 34.87 -15.74
CA PHE A 458 16.50 34.78 -14.41
C PHE A 458 17.55 34.74 -13.31
N ASP A 459 17.16 35.13 -12.10
CA ASP A 459 18.01 35.01 -10.88
C ASP A 459 17.88 33.56 -10.34
N VAL A 460 18.65 32.64 -10.93
CA VAL A 460 18.55 31.21 -10.61
C VAL A 460 19.17 30.90 -9.26
N GLN A 461 18.37 30.36 -8.34
CA GLN A 461 18.75 30.02 -6.96
C GLN A 461 19.26 28.58 -6.81
N ALA A 462 18.79 27.65 -7.67
CA ALA A 462 19.24 26.26 -7.65
C ALA A 462 18.86 25.55 -8.96
N PHE A 463 19.69 24.55 -9.33
CA PHE A 463 19.47 23.67 -10.48
C PHE A 463 19.42 22.20 -10.02
N GLY A 464 18.27 21.56 -10.15
CA GLY A 464 18.06 20.17 -9.79
C GLY A 464 18.13 19.20 -10.96
N PHE A 465 18.75 18.05 -10.75
CA PHE A 465 18.84 17.01 -11.77
C PHE A 465 18.86 15.60 -11.16
N ASP A 466 18.39 14.62 -11.95
CA ASP A 466 18.50 13.21 -11.55
C ASP A 466 19.91 12.70 -11.87
N PRO A 467 20.69 12.28 -10.87
CA PRO A 467 22.08 11.83 -11.10
C PRO A 467 22.23 10.63 -12.04
N TRP A 468 21.17 9.83 -12.25
CA TRP A 468 21.25 8.69 -13.16
C TRP A 468 21.46 9.09 -14.62
N ASN A 469 20.80 10.13 -15.08
CA ASN A 469 20.78 10.50 -16.50
C ASN A 469 21.49 11.83 -16.80
N ALA A 470 21.58 12.73 -15.83
CA ALA A 470 22.06 14.09 -16.09
C ALA A 470 23.45 14.41 -15.45
N ARG A 471 24.15 13.42 -14.88
CA ARG A 471 25.46 13.65 -14.24
C ARG A 471 26.50 14.22 -15.21
N LYS A 472 26.50 13.76 -16.47
CA LYS A 472 27.41 14.29 -17.48
C LYS A 472 27.09 15.77 -17.78
N LEU A 473 25.83 16.08 -18.02
CA LEU A 473 25.35 17.46 -18.26
C LEU A 473 25.75 18.39 -17.11
N ALA A 474 25.55 17.94 -15.86
CA ALA A 474 25.93 18.72 -14.66
C ALA A 474 27.46 18.97 -14.61
N GLY A 475 28.25 17.96 -14.94
CA GLY A 475 29.71 18.09 -15.04
C GLY A 475 30.15 19.06 -16.13
N ASP A 476 29.54 19.00 -17.31
CA ASP A 476 29.84 19.90 -18.43
C ASP A 476 29.49 21.36 -18.08
N LEU A 477 28.34 21.59 -17.39
CA LEU A 477 27.94 22.92 -16.89
C LEU A 477 28.94 23.44 -15.86
N GLN A 478 29.42 22.60 -14.93
CA GLN A 478 30.40 22.99 -13.93
C GLN A 478 31.74 23.37 -14.61
N ASN A 479 32.18 22.58 -15.59
CA ASN A 479 33.39 22.88 -16.40
C ASN A 479 33.20 24.18 -17.18
N GLY A 480 31.95 24.51 -17.56
CA GLY A 480 31.58 25.75 -18.23
C GLY A 480 31.44 26.96 -17.32
N GLY A 481 31.70 26.81 -16.01
CA GLY A 481 31.72 27.91 -15.05
C GLY A 481 30.49 28.02 -14.11
N MET A 482 29.56 27.07 -14.18
CA MET A 482 28.40 27.07 -13.24
C MET A 482 28.90 26.71 -11.83
N ASP A 483 28.47 27.47 -10.83
CA ASP A 483 28.81 27.19 -9.44
C ASP A 483 28.23 25.81 -9.02
N ALA A 484 29.11 24.98 -8.45
CA ALA A 484 28.74 23.66 -7.96
C ALA A 484 27.68 23.70 -6.84
N GLU A 485 27.67 24.77 -6.04
CA GLU A 485 26.70 24.92 -4.94
C GLU A 485 25.26 25.10 -5.43
N LEU A 486 25.09 25.57 -6.67
CA LEU A 486 23.75 25.70 -7.28
C LEU A 486 23.22 24.36 -7.81
N GLN A 487 24.08 23.33 -7.92
CA GLN A 487 23.73 22.04 -8.52
C GLN A 487 23.30 21.02 -7.46
N ILE A 488 22.03 20.63 -7.49
CA ILE A 488 21.42 19.74 -6.46
C ILE A 488 21.02 18.40 -7.10
N GLU A 489 21.62 17.30 -6.63
CA GLU A 489 21.21 15.94 -7.04
C GLU A 489 19.85 15.60 -6.41
N MET A 490 18.86 15.28 -7.24
CA MET A 490 17.49 14.95 -6.79
C MET A 490 17.09 13.56 -7.28
N ARG A 491 17.02 12.60 -6.36
CA ARG A 491 16.52 11.24 -6.68
C ARG A 491 14.99 11.25 -6.81
N GLN A 492 14.47 10.58 -7.84
CA GLN A 492 13.03 10.58 -8.14
C GLN A 492 12.25 9.55 -7.29
N GLY A 493 12.35 9.66 -5.96
CA GLY A 493 11.70 8.78 -5.00
C GLY A 493 10.76 9.50 -4.03
N HIS A 494 9.99 8.74 -3.26
CA HIS A 494 9.00 9.28 -2.31
C HIS A 494 9.62 10.21 -1.26
N GLN A 495 10.84 9.91 -0.82
CA GLN A 495 11.55 10.71 0.19
C GLN A 495 11.84 12.14 -0.33
N THR A 496 12.25 12.26 -1.58
CA THR A 496 12.62 13.54 -2.20
C THR A 496 11.40 14.26 -2.79
N LEU A 497 10.55 13.53 -3.54
CA LEU A 497 9.49 14.16 -4.33
C LEU A 497 8.10 14.09 -3.68
N GLY A 498 7.91 13.36 -2.57
CA GLY A 498 6.59 13.20 -1.95
C GLY A 498 5.96 14.51 -1.47
N GLY A 499 6.73 15.33 -0.75
CA GLY A 499 6.31 16.67 -0.32
C GLY A 499 6.01 17.59 -1.50
N PRO A 500 7.00 17.79 -2.40
CA PRO A 500 6.80 18.62 -3.61
C PRO A 500 5.61 18.18 -4.49
N THR A 501 5.35 16.88 -4.61
CA THR A 501 4.19 16.38 -5.39
C THR A 501 2.88 16.83 -4.77
N LYS A 502 2.77 16.73 -3.44
CA LYS A 502 1.57 17.19 -2.70
C LYS A 502 1.39 18.69 -2.83
N GLU A 503 2.48 19.44 -2.76
CA GLU A 503 2.45 20.91 -2.90
C GLU A 503 2.02 21.29 -4.32
N PHE A 504 2.61 20.69 -5.34
CA PHE A 504 2.20 20.95 -6.73
C PHE A 504 0.69 20.67 -6.93
N GLU A 505 0.19 19.55 -6.44
CA GLU A 505 -1.25 19.25 -6.49
C GLU A 505 -2.06 20.35 -5.80
N ARG A 506 -1.65 20.74 -4.58
CA ARG A 506 -2.33 21.80 -3.81
C ARG A 506 -2.38 23.11 -4.59
N LEU A 507 -1.27 23.49 -5.19
CA LEU A 507 -1.15 24.73 -5.98
C LEU A 507 -2.09 24.71 -7.21
N VAL A 508 -2.13 23.59 -7.93
CA VAL A 508 -3.03 23.45 -9.09
C VAL A 508 -4.50 23.54 -8.64
N PHE A 509 -4.88 22.83 -7.57
CA PHE A 509 -6.27 22.85 -7.09
C PHE A 509 -6.66 24.22 -6.51
N ALA A 510 -5.71 24.97 -5.96
CA ALA A 510 -5.91 26.34 -5.48
C ALA A 510 -5.85 27.39 -6.59
N GLN A 511 -5.57 26.98 -7.84
CA GLN A 511 -5.39 27.88 -8.99
C GLN A 511 -4.26 28.90 -8.74
N LYS A 512 -3.17 28.46 -8.09
CA LYS A 512 -2.00 29.27 -7.77
C LYS A 512 -0.81 28.96 -8.69
N VAL A 513 -1.10 28.45 -9.88
CA VAL A 513 -0.10 28.13 -10.90
C VAL A 513 -0.45 28.86 -12.19
N GLU A 514 0.54 29.45 -12.86
CA GLU A 514 0.43 30.00 -14.22
C GLU A 514 1.41 29.25 -15.12
N HIS A 515 0.89 28.44 -16.06
CA HIS A 515 1.68 27.68 -17.02
C HIS A 515 1.45 28.13 -18.48
N GLY A 516 0.69 29.20 -18.67
CA GLY A 516 0.44 29.80 -19.97
C GLY A 516 -0.25 28.88 -21.00
N GLY A 517 -0.80 27.76 -20.58
CA GLY A 517 -1.43 26.80 -21.47
C GLY A 517 -0.44 26.03 -22.35
N HIS A 518 0.80 25.82 -21.90
CA HIS A 518 1.82 25.12 -22.70
C HIS A 518 1.35 23.72 -23.13
N PRO A 519 1.24 23.45 -24.46
CA PRO A 519 0.55 22.24 -24.93
C PRO A 519 1.22 20.91 -24.56
N VAL A 520 2.57 20.85 -24.57
CA VAL A 520 3.30 19.62 -24.20
C VAL A 520 3.12 19.35 -22.71
N LEU A 521 3.24 20.39 -21.86
CA LEU A 521 3.07 20.22 -20.42
C LEU A 521 1.63 19.81 -20.07
N ALA A 522 0.64 20.39 -20.73
CA ALA A 522 -0.78 20.05 -20.57
C ALA A 522 -1.06 18.60 -20.98
N TRP A 523 -0.43 18.15 -22.08
CA TRP A 523 -0.52 16.76 -22.52
C TRP A 523 0.06 15.82 -21.45
N MET A 524 1.24 16.14 -20.91
CA MET A 524 1.89 15.35 -19.85
C MET A 524 1.04 15.30 -18.57
N ALA A 525 0.46 16.43 -18.16
CA ALA A 525 -0.39 16.49 -16.97
C ALA A 525 -1.61 15.56 -17.11
N GLY A 526 -2.20 15.50 -18.31
CA GLY A 526 -3.35 14.63 -18.60
C GLY A 526 -3.03 13.14 -18.60
N HIS A 527 -1.78 12.76 -18.76
CA HIS A 527 -1.34 11.36 -18.81
C HIS A 527 -0.59 10.92 -17.54
N CYS A 528 -0.31 11.85 -16.64
CA CYS A 528 0.46 11.57 -15.43
C CYS A 528 -0.33 10.71 -14.46
N SER A 529 0.24 9.55 -14.13
CA SER A 529 -0.23 8.70 -13.03
C SER A 529 0.66 8.94 -11.81
N ILE A 530 0.16 8.56 -10.65
CA ILE A 530 0.94 8.62 -9.42
C ILE A 530 1.08 7.24 -8.79
N ARG A 531 2.18 7.03 -8.04
CA ARG A 531 2.39 5.83 -7.24
C ARG A 531 2.53 6.21 -5.77
N PHE A 532 1.97 5.37 -4.91
CA PHE A 532 1.97 5.58 -3.46
C PHE A 532 3.00 4.69 -2.78
N ASP A 533 3.56 5.17 -1.67
CA ASP A 533 4.30 4.33 -0.74
C ASP A 533 3.33 3.79 0.34
N VAL A 534 3.85 3.01 1.28
CA VAL A 534 3.08 2.42 2.38
C VAL A 534 2.48 3.46 3.35
N ASN A 535 3.01 4.67 3.36
CA ASN A 535 2.56 5.76 4.22
C ASN A 535 1.65 6.75 3.47
N LEU A 536 1.21 6.38 2.25
CA LEU A 536 0.36 7.18 1.37
C LEU A 536 1.04 8.46 0.85
N ASN A 537 2.37 8.52 0.88
CA ASN A 537 3.07 9.55 0.13
C ASN A 537 3.06 9.14 -1.35
N TYR A 538 2.86 10.09 -2.23
CA TYR A 538 2.78 9.80 -3.66
C TYR A 538 3.71 10.69 -4.47
N VAL A 539 4.14 10.13 -5.60
CA VAL A 539 5.03 10.80 -6.57
C VAL A 539 4.56 10.46 -7.98
N PRO A 540 4.90 11.28 -8.99
CA PRO A 540 4.64 10.93 -10.39
C PRO A 540 5.23 9.55 -10.73
N ASP A 541 4.52 8.76 -11.50
CA ASP A 541 4.88 7.37 -11.82
C ASP A 541 5.21 7.22 -13.31
N LYS A 542 6.45 7.40 -13.67
CA LYS A 542 6.93 7.28 -15.07
C LYS A 542 6.65 5.90 -15.67
N LYS A 543 6.69 4.85 -14.84
CA LYS A 543 6.53 3.47 -15.32
C LYS A 543 5.09 3.16 -15.73
N ASN A 544 4.13 3.72 -15.00
CA ASN A 544 2.72 3.37 -15.17
C ASN A 544 1.87 4.53 -15.70
N SER A 545 2.47 5.66 -16.05
CA SER A 545 1.78 6.74 -16.77
C SER A 545 1.49 6.27 -18.20
N LEU A 546 0.41 6.78 -18.77
CA LEU A 546 -0.03 6.39 -20.12
C LEU A 546 0.96 6.83 -21.20
N ASP A 547 1.76 7.86 -20.91
CA ASP A 547 2.77 8.37 -21.82
C ASP A 547 3.85 9.12 -21.02
N LYS A 548 4.76 9.80 -21.68
CA LYS A 548 5.88 10.51 -21.04
C LYS A 548 5.39 11.66 -20.15
N ILE A 549 6.04 11.82 -18.99
CA ILE A 549 5.67 12.82 -17.99
C ILE A 549 6.88 13.61 -17.46
N ASP A 550 7.97 13.64 -18.23
CA ASP A 550 9.25 14.23 -17.80
C ASP A 550 9.10 15.71 -17.38
N GLY A 551 8.25 16.47 -18.07
CA GLY A 551 7.95 17.87 -17.71
C GLY A 551 7.25 18.00 -16.36
N ILE A 552 6.36 17.07 -16.02
CA ILE A 552 5.69 17.07 -14.71
C ILE A 552 6.68 16.69 -13.62
N VAL A 553 7.55 15.71 -13.88
CA VAL A 553 8.60 15.31 -12.91
C VAL A 553 9.57 16.48 -12.67
N ALA A 554 10.03 17.13 -13.74
CA ALA A 554 10.92 18.30 -13.62
C ALA A 554 10.22 19.46 -12.89
N THR A 555 8.92 19.69 -13.13
CA THR A 555 8.13 20.71 -12.40
C THR A 555 8.13 20.41 -10.89
N VAL A 556 7.84 19.16 -10.52
CA VAL A 556 7.81 18.74 -9.10
C VAL A 556 9.21 18.89 -8.48
N MET A 557 10.27 18.56 -9.22
CA MET A 557 11.66 18.73 -8.75
C MET A 557 11.94 20.23 -8.48
N ALA A 558 11.62 21.11 -9.42
CA ALA A 558 11.87 22.55 -9.28
C ALA A 558 11.08 23.17 -8.11
N ILE A 559 9.82 22.75 -7.91
CA ILE A 559 9.04 23.16 -6.73
C ILE A 559 9.73 22.69 -5.45
N GLY A 560 10.25 21.45 -5.44
CA GLY A 560 10.98 20.90 -4.29
C GLY A 560 12.21 21.73 -3.91
N LEU A 561 12.94 22.23 -4.90
CA LEU A 561 14.08 23.13 -4.67
C LEU A 561 13.63 24.44 -4.02
N ALA A 562 12.58 25.05 -4.55
CA ALA A 562 12.05 26.31 -4.00
C ALA A 562 11.63 26.14 -2.53
N MET A 563 10.92 25.05 -2.22
CA MET A 563 10.49 24.74 -0.84
C MET A 563 11.68 24.55 0.11
N SER A 564 12.78 23.94 -0.34
CA SER A 564 13.94 23.63 0.51
C SER A 564 14.73 24.91 0.85
N VAL A 565 14.92 25.79 -0.11
CA VAL A 565 15.67 27.04 0.08
C VAL A 565 14.90 28.00 1.00
N GLU A 566 13.57 28.08 0.87
CA GLU A 566 12.74 28.92 1.77
C GLU A 566 12.86 28.46 3.23
N VAL A 567 12.83 27.17 3.49
CA VAL A 567 12.96 26.62 4.85
C VAL A 567 14.33 26.95 5.46
N GLU A 568 15.41 26.91 4.68
CA GLU A 568 16.75 27.25 5.17
C GLU A 568 16.86 28.76 5.50
N GLN A 569 16.22 29.61 4.73
CA GLN A 569 16.22 31.05 4.98
C GLN A 569 15.41 31.39 6.24
N ASP A 570 14.24 30.80 6.43
CA ASP A 570 13.43 31.00 7.63
C ASP A 570 14.15 30.52 8.91
N ALA A 571 14.77 29.34 8.83
CA ALA A 571 15.56 28.79 9.96
C ALA A 571 16.75 29.70 10.32
N ALA A 572 17.39 30.31 9.34
CA ALA A 572 18.50 31.27 9.58
C ALA A 572 18.01 32.57 10.26
N ILE A 573 16.80 33.02 9.94
CA ILE A 573 16.20 34.21 10.55
C ILE A 573 15.81 33.94 12.02
N GLU A 574 15.31 32.75 12.34
CA GLU A 574 14.94 32.36 13.72
C GLU A 574 16.17 32.27 14.66
N VAL A 575 17.37 32.09 14.12
CA VAL A 575 18.61 31.94 14.91
C VAL A 575 19.29 33.31 15.15
N LEU A 576 18.90 34.37 14.44
CA LEU A 576 19.41 35.75 14.63
C LEU A 576 18.51 36.55 15.57
#